data_c169992a954d388f0ba203516e403822
#
_entry.id   c169992a954d388f0ba203516e403822
#
_cell.length_a   1.000
_cell.length_b   1.000
_cell.length_c   1.000
_cell.angle_alpha   90.00
_cell.angle_beta   90.00
_cell.angle_gamma   90.00
#
_symmetry.space_group_name_H-M   'P 1'
#
loop_
_entity.id
_entity.type
_entity.pdbx_description
1 polymer ?
#
loop_
_entity_poly.entity_id
_entity_poly.type
_entity_poly.pdbx_seq_one_letter_code
_entity_poly.pdbx_strand_id
1 'polypeptide(L)'
;DQRTVLIDGHLNNPIEITGYLRLPEGTGKVPIVIYTHSSGGPGDYIWDDFVYHAAHNLLKAGIGVMYIDNFCPRGARETWRDQSRVPLINGAIDALMALKVLQSHPRSNGKFGTTGHSRGGSNSFFLADVKLTSKFLGNTKGFNAILPEAAECRMAGFFAEPELTSNTTMLVVHGGADDYTLAKFCKEHAERIKAPPGKVKIDIKEGWYHAWHAGKKPWREKMAMTLHDCPDFFVDNEG
;
A
#
# COMPACT_ATOMS: atom_id res chain seq x y z
N ASP A 1 5.36 20.30 10.89
CA ASP A 1 4.29 19.42 11.34
C ASP A 1 4.82 17.98 11.47
N GLN A 2 4.10 17.08 12.12
CA GLN A 2 4.53 15.68 12.30
C GLN A 2 4.78 14.96 10.98
N ARG A 3 4.05 15.28 9.96
CA ARG A 3 4.17 14.74 8.61
C ARG A 3 5.51 15.14 7.99
N THR A 4 5.86 16.41 8.07
CA THR A 4 7.15 16.94 7.59
C THR A 4 8.31 16.27 8.35
N VAL A 5 8.22 16.16 9.67
CA VAL A 5 9.25 15.50 10.48
C VAL A 5 9.43 14.03 10.09
N LEU A 6 8.35 13.27 9.91
CA LEU A 6 8.42 11.88 9.49
C LEU A 6 9.05 11.73 8.09
N ILE A 7 8.62 12.56 7.15
CA ILE A 7 9.13 12.51 5.77
C ILE A 7 10.60 12.94 5.72
N ASP A 8 10.98 14.01 6.40
CA ASP A 8 12.35 14.50 6.43
C ASP A 8 13.27 13.54 7.22
N GLY A 9 12.76 12.88 8.26
CA GLY A 9 13.46 11.83 8.96
C GLY A 9 13.92 10.69 8.05
N HIS A 10 13.07 10.27 7.11
CA HIS A 10 13.44 9.23 6.13
C HIS A 10 14.55 9.68 5.17
N LEU A 11 14.61 10.96 4.81
CA LEU A 11 15.65 11.49 3.94
C LEU A 11 16.98 11.63 4.67
N ASN A 12 16.95 11.97 5.96
CA ASN A 12 18.13 12.29 6.76
C ASN A 12 18.72 11.06 7.48
N ASN A 13 17.92 10.02 7.72
CA ASN A 13 18.35 8.80 8.40
C ASN A 13 17.77 7.56 7.68
N PRO A 14 18.28 7.21 6.49
CA PRO A 14 17.78 6.11 5.71
C PRO A 14 18.05 4.76 6.40
N ILE A 15 17.11 3.85 6.28
CA ILE A 15 17.22 2.45 6.73
C ILE A 15 17.29 1.57 5.50
N GLU A 16 18.24 0.62 5.49
CA GLU A 16 18.28 -0.41 4.47
C GLU A 16 17.11 -1.38 4.66
N ILE A 17 16.33 -1.61 3.60
CA ILE A 17 15.22 -2.55 3.62
C ILE A 17 15.48 -3.71 2.65
N THR A 18 14.89 -4.87 2.92
CA THR A 18 15.00 -6.05 2.08
C THR A 18 13.76 -6.22 1.22
N GLY A 19 13.97 -6.67 -0.01
CA GLY A 19 12.88 -7.05 -0.90
C GLY A 19 13.22 -8.29 -1.73
N TYR A 20 12.21 -9.04 -2.11
CA TYR A 20 12.30 -10.27 -2.88
C TYR A 20 11.67 -10.07 -4.25
N LEU A 21 12.49 -9.98 -5.31
CA LEU A 21 12.01 -9.84 -6.67
C LEU A 21 11.87 -11.21 -7.33
N ARG A 22 10.68 -11.51 -7.83
CA ARG A 22 10.41 -12.64 -8.72
C ARG A 22 9.98 -12.13 -10.07
N LEU A 23 10.56 -12.69 -11.12
CA LEU A 23 10.25 -12.33 -12.51
C LEU A 23 9.69 -13.55 -13.25
N PRO A 24 8.81 -13.35 -14.24
CA PRO A 24 8.43 -14.42 -15.15
C PRO A 24 9.64 -15.04 -15.85
N GLU A 25 9.50 -16.27 -16.29
CA GLU A 25 10.51 -16.94 -17.09
C GLU A 25 10.87 -16.15 -18.37
N GLY A 26 12.06 -16.41 -18.91
CA GLY A 26 12.56 -15.73 -20.10
C GLY A 26 13.38 -14.49 -19.78
N THR A 27 13.80 -13.76 -20.81
CA THR A 27 14.72 -12.61 -20.74
C THR A 27 14.07 -11.26 -21.09
N GLY A 28 12.83 -11.27 -21.54
CA GLY A 28 12.10 -10.08 -21.95
C GLY A 28 11.82 -9.10 -20.81
N LYS A 29 11.62 -7.84 -21.16
CA LYS A 29 11.22 -6.81 -20.21
C LYS A 29 9.75 -6.98 -19.84
N VAL A 30 9.43 -6.84 -18.56
CA VAL A 30 8.10 -7.05 -17.98
C VAL A 30 7.66 -5.89 -17.11
N PRO A 31 6.35 -5.67 -16.92
CA PRO A 31 5.87 -4.79 -15.86
C PRO A 31 6.14 -5.43 -14.50
N ILE A 32 6.27 -4.62 -13.45
CA ILE A 32 6.56 -5.12 -12.09
C ILE A 32 5.57 -4.52 -11.10
N VAL A 33 5.00 -5.36 -10.24
CA VAL A 33 4.15 -4.95 -9.12
C VAL A 33 4.95 -5.02 -7.81
N ILE A 34 4.92 -3.95 -7.03
CA ILE A 34 5.44 -3.91 -5.68
C ILE A 34 4.31 -4.27 -4.72
N TYR A 35 4.53 -5.31 -3.92
CA TYR A 35 3.61 -5.77 -2.90
C TYR A 35 4.11 -5.38 -1.51
N THR A 36 3.28 -4.67 -0.74
CA THR A 36 3.53 -4.33 0.66
C THR A 36 2.67 -5.18 1.58
N HIS A 37 3.28 -5.75 2.62
CA HIS A 37 2.59 -6.67 3.53
C HIS A 37 1.62 -5.94 4.48
N SER A 38 0.72 -6.70 5.08
CA SER A 38 -0.21 -6.22 6.10
C SER A 38 0.45 -6.09 7.49
N SER A 39 -0.36 -5.83 8.53
CA SER A 39 0.13 -5.70 9.91
C SER A 39 0.71 -6.98 10.51
N GLY A 40 0.46 -8.15 9.91
CA GLY A 40 1.10 -9.41 10.28
C GLY A 40 2.58 -9.47 9.97
N GLY A 41 3.07 -8.61 9.08
CA GLY A 41 4.49 -8.56 8.71
C GLY A 41 4.86 -9.55 7.60
N PRO A 42 6.16 -9.64 7.25
CA PRO A 42 6.62 -10.46 6.15
C PRO A 42 6.68 -11.96 6.48
N GLY A 43 6.81 -12.32 7.76
CA GLY A 43 7.08 -13.70 8.16
C GLY A 43 5.96 -14.68 7.86
N ASP A 44 4.73 -14.26 8.07
CA ASP A 44 3.55 -15.11 7.87
C ASP A 44 3.09 -15.15 6.42
N TYR A 45 3.46 -14.14 5.62
CA TYR A 45 2.96 -13.93 4.26
C TYR A 45 3.86 -14.44 3.14
N ILE A 46 5.15 -14.64 3.39
CA ILE A 46 6.03 -15.30 2.40
C ILE A 46 5.52 -16.73 2.12
N TRP A 47 4.80 -17.29 3.09
CA TRP A 47 4.22 -18.62 3.05
C TRP A 47 2.67 -18.61 3.09
N ASP A 48 2.05 -17.42 3.17
CA ASP A 48 0.61 -17.28 3.09
C ASP A 48 0.15 -17.62 1.67
N ASP A 49 -0.77 -18.56 1.58
CA ASP A 49 -1.36 -19.01 0.31
C ASP A 49 -1.84 -17.84 -0.55
N PHE A 50 -2.35 -16.76 0.07
CA PHE A 50 -2.83 -15.59 -0.67
C PHE A 50 -1.72 -14.86 -1.41
N VAL A 51 -0.64 -14.47 -0.73
CA VAL A 51 0.49 -13.77 -1.37
C VAL A 51 1.15 -14.68 -2.39
N TYR A 52 1.27 -15.98 -2.07
CA TYR A 52 1.78 -16.96 -3.00
C TYR A 52 0.91 -17.07 -4.25
N HIS A 53 -0.41 -17.18 -4.09
CA HIS A 53 -1.34 -17.26 -5.22
C HIS A 53 -1.42 -15.97 -6.01
N ALA A 54 -1.44 -14.80 -5.36
CA ALA A 54 -1.41 -13.51 -6.03
C ALA A 54 -0.12 -13.33 -6.85
N ALA A 55 1.04 -13.63 -6.25
CA ALA A 55 2.32 -13.58 -6.94
C ALA A 55 2.37 -14.57 -8.11
N HIS A 56 1.90 -15.81 -7.91
CA HIS A 56 1.85 -16.83 -8.96
C HIS A 56 0.97 -16.42 -10.14
N ASN A 57 -0.20 -15.85 -9.89
CA ASN A 57 -1.08 -15.37 -10.94
C ASN A 57 -0.48 -14.19 -11.71
N LEU A 58 0.18 -13.26 -11.03
CA LEU A 58 0.89 -12.16 -11.67
C LEU A 58 2.04 -12.67 -12.55
N LEU A 59 2.85 -13.60 -12.04
CA LEU A 59 3.93 -14.22 -12.80
C LEU A 59 3.42 -14.96 -14.04
N LYS A 60 2.32 -15.71 -13.92
CA LYS A 60 1.65 -16.36 -15.08
C LYS A 60 1.15 -15.35 -16.10
N ALA A 61 0.70 -14.17 -15.66
CA ALA A 61 0.29 -13.08 -16.52
C ALA A 61 1.47 -12.29 -17.13
N GLY A 62 2.70 -12.72 -16.91
CA GLY A 62 3.89 -12.04 -17.43
C GLY A 62 4.30 -10.80 -16.62
N ILE A 63 3.86 -10.69 -15.38
CA ILE A 63 4.10 -9.54 -14.48
C ILE A 63 5.07 -9.97 -13.37
N GLY A 64 6.18 -9.23 -13.20
CA GLY A 64 7.10 -9.43 -12.08
C GLY A 64 6.49 -8.96 -10.76
N VAL A 65 6.93 -9.53 -9.64
CA VAL A 65 6.48 -9.16 -8.29
C VAL A 65 7.67 -8.88 -7.41
N MET A 66 7.69 -7.71 -6.79
CA MET A 66 8.63 -7.32 -5.75
C MET A 66 7.90 -7.29 -4.41
N TYR A 67 8.25 -8.18 -3.49
CA TYR A 67 7.75 -8.17 -2.12
C TYR A 67 8.75 -7.47 -1.21
N ILE A 68 8.34 -6.48 -0.43
CA ILE A 68 9.24 -5.70 0.45
C ILE A 68 8.95 -5.96 1.92
N ASP A 69 10.02 -6.04 2.72
CA ASP A 69 9.95 -6.15 4.18
C ASP A 69 10.10 -4.76 4.82
N ASN A 70 8.98 -4.23 5.30
CA ASN A 70 8.96 -2.93 5.97
C ASN A 70 9.27 -3.01 7.47
N PHE A 71 9.31 -4.21 8.07
CA PHE A 71 9.32 -4.38 9.53
C PHE A 71 10.64 -4.85 10.10
N CYS A 72 11.20 -5.96 9.59
CA CYS A 72 12.40 -6.56 10.18
C CYS A 72 13.57 -5.58 10.29
N PRO A 73 13.86 -4.74 9.30
CA PRO A 73 14.91 -3.73 9.41
C PRO A 73 14.65 -2.68 10.50
N ARG A 74 13.41 -2.54 10.96
CA ARG A 74 12.99 -1.62 12.05
C ARG A 74 12.80 -2.34 13.38
N GLY A 75 13.25 -3.59 13.51
CA GLY A 75 13.13 -4.38 14.72
C GLY A 75 11.69 -4.80 15.06
N ALA A 76 10.77 -4.73 14.11
CA ALA A 76 9.40 -5.19 14.25
C ALA A 76 9.17 -6.47 13.45
N ARG A 77 8.33 -7.37 13.96
CA ARG A 77 7.89 -8.56 13.22
C ARG A 77 6.44 -8.44 12.77
N GLU A 78 5.63 -7.76 13.56
CA GLU A 78 4.22 -7.48 13.33
C GLU A 78 3.84 -6.15 14.00
N THR A 79 2.70 -5.58 13.60
CA THR A 79 2.16 -4.35 14.18
C THR A 79 0.66 -4.44 14.48
N TRP A 80 0.02 -5.60 14.29
CA TRP A 80 -1.41 -5.74 14.52
C TRP A 80 -1.83 -5.59 15.98
N ARG A 81 -0.90 -5.76 16.93
CA ARG A 81 -1.08 -5.47 18.36
C ARG A 81 -0.82 -4.01 18.71
N ASP A 82 0.08 -3.36 17.97
CA ASP A 82 0.48 -1.98 18.19
C ASP A 82 0.93 -1.36 16.87
N GLN A 83 0.02 -0.63 16.23
CA GLN A 83 0.27 0.01 14.94
C GLN A 83 1.28 1.16 15.00
N SER A 84 1.57 1.69 16.21
CA SER A 84 2.52 2.80 16.40
C SER A 84 3.99 2.39 16.22
N ARG A 85 4.30 1.09 16.32
CA ARG A 85 5.68 0.57 16.22
C ARG A 85 6.38 0.92 14.92
N VAL A 86 5.63 0.95 13.83
CA VAL A 86 6.13 1.38 12.52
C VAL A 86 5.06 2.28 11.90
N PRO A 87 5.31 3.58 11.71
CA PRO A 87 4.35 4.47 11.04
C PRO A 87 3.92 3.97 9.67
N LEU A 88 2.64 4.13 9.34
CA LEU A 88 2.09 3.66 8.05
C LEU A 88 2.84 4.23 6.84
N ILE A 89 3.21 5.50 6.91
CA ILE A 89 3.91 6.20 5.82
C ILE A 89 5.24 5.53 5.44
N ASN A 90 5.89 4.82 6.38
CA ASN A 90 7.15 4.13 6.12
C ASN A 90 7.01 3.13 4.97
N GLY A 91 5.93 2.34 4.95
CA GLY A 91 5.73 1.35 3.88
C GLY A 91 5.51 2.00 2.51
N ALA A 92 4.87 3.16 2.45
CA ALA A 92 4.72 3.92 1.21
C ALA A 92 6.08 4.45 0.71
N ILE A 93 6.90 5.02 1.61
CA ILE A 93 8.24 5.51 1.26
C ILE A 93 9.14 4.35 0.81
N ASP A 94 9.11 3.22 1.52
CA ASP A 94 9.87 2.02 1.16
C ASP A 94 9.47 1.53 -0.24
N ALA A 95 8.17 1.55 -0.59
CA ALA A 95 7.70 1.20 -1.93
C ALA A 95 8.20 2.17 -3.01
N LEU A 96 8.30 3.48 -2.70
CA LEU A 96 8.91 4.45 -3.63
C LEU A 96 10.41 4.21 -3.81
N MET A 97 11.12 3.83 -2.75
CA MET A 97 12.55 3.50 -2.86
C MET A 97 12.75 2.21 -3.66
N ALA A 98 11.92 1.19 -3.45
CA ALA A 98 11.92 -0.02 -4.27
C ALA A 98 11.61 0.30 -5.75
N LEU A 99 10.63 1.16 -6.02
CA LEU A 99 10.33 1.65 -7.37
C LEU A 99 11.54 2.33 -8.02
N LYS A 100 12.24 3.19 -7.28
CA LYS A 100 13.45 3.87 -7.77
C LYS A 100 14.53 2.87 -8.23
N VAL A 101 14.75 1.81 -7.47
CA VAL A 101 15.68 0.73 -7.83
C VAL A 101 15.17 -0.01 -9.07
N LEU A 102 13.89 -0.36 -9.11
CA LEU A 102 13.30 -1.13 -10.20
C LEU A 102 13.20 -0.35 -11.52
N GLN A 103 13.18 0.98 -11.48
CA GLN A 103 13.19 1.82 -12.70
C GLN A 103 14.45 1.61 -13.54
N SER A 104 15.58 1.26 -12.92
CA SER A 104 16.83 0.93 -13.60
C SER A 104 17.04 -0.57 -13.84
N HIS A 105 16.14 -1.44 -13.39
CA HIS A 105 16.30 -2.89 -13.53
C HIS A 105 16.24 -3.32 -15.01
N PRO A 106 17.19 -4.13 -15.51
CA PRO A 106 17.28 -4.47 -16.94
C PRO A 106 16.07 -5.22 -17.48
N ARG A 107 15.34 -5.95 -16.63
CA ARG A 107 14.10 -6.65 -16.98
C ARG A 107 12.83 -5.79 -16.84
N SER A 108 12.94 -4.52 -16.43
CA SER A 108 11.79 -3.63 -16.35
C SER A 108 11.41 -3.05 -17.71
N ASN A 109 10.11 -3.03 -18.01
CA ASN A 109 9.56 -2.32 -19.18
C ASN A 109 9.12 -0.88 -18.86
N GLY A 110 9.40 -0.38 -17.65
CA GLY A 110 9.02 0.95 -17.19
C GLY A 110 7.56 1.07 -16.74
N LYS A 111 6.80 -0.02 -16.65
CA LYS A 111 5.45 -0.04 -16.09
C LYS A 111 5.45 -0.67 -14.72
N PHE A 112 4.92 0.07 -13.73
CA PHE A 112 4.93 -0.34 -12.33
C PHE A 112 3.54 -0.26 -11.72
N GLY A 113 3.20 -1.27 -10.92
CA GLY A 113 2.03 -1.27 -10.06
C GLY A 113 2.41 -1.38 -8.59
N THR A 114 1.47 -1.07 -7.72
CA THR A 114 1.58 -1.35 -6.28
C THR A 114 0.26 -1.89 -5.74
N THR A 115 0.37 -2.82 -4.82
CA THR A 115 -0.78 -3.39 -4.12
C THR A 115 -0.38 -3.83 -2.71
N GLY A 116 -1.36 -4.15 -1.92
CA GLY A 116 -1.24 -4.73 -0.60
C GLY A 116 -2.59 -4.74 0.10
N HIS A 117 -2.70 -5.57 1.10
CA HIS A 117 -3.91 -5.73 1.90
C HIS A 117 -3.76 -5.04 3.26
N SER A 118 -4.84 -4.48 3.81
CA SER A 118 -4.86 -3.87 5.13
C SER A 118 -3.84 -2.73 5.24
N ARG A 119 -2.86 -2.82 6.11
CA ARG A 119 -1.74 -1.89 6.20
C ARG A 119 -1.03 -1.72 4.85
N GLY A 120 -0.80 -2.80 4.10
CA GLY A 120 -0.24 -2.73 2.75
C GLY A 120 -1.14 -1.98 1.78
N GLY A 121 -2.46 -2.13 1.93
CA GLY A 121 -3.44 -1.33 1.20
C GLY A 121 -3.33 0.15 1.53
N SER A 122 -3.17 0.51 2.81
CA SER A 122 -2.95 1.89 3.24
C SER A 122 -1.66 2.46 2.65
N ASN A 123 -0.58 1.69 2.64
CA ASN A 123 0.68 2.09 2.01
C ASN A 123 0.47 2.40 0.52
N SER A 124 -0.26 1.52 -0.20
CA SER A 124 -0.58 1.72 -1.61
C SER A 124 -1.47 2.96 -1.82
N PHE A 125 -2.37 3.24 -0.88
CA PHE A 125 -3.25 4.41 -0.96
C PHE A 125 -2.48 5.72 -0.87
N PHE A 126 -1.48 5.82 0.01
CA PHE A 126 -0.62 7.01 0.12
C PHE A 126 0.15 7.29 -1.18
N LEU A 127 0.43 6.26 -1.98
CA LEU A 127 1.16 6.37 -3.25
C LEU A 127 0.33 6.98 -4.39
N ALA A 128 -0.94 7.25 -4.15
CA ALA A 128 -1.78 8.04 -5.05
C ALA A 128 -1.36 9.52 -5.09
N ASP A 129 -0.65 10.02 -4.07
CA ASP A 129 -0.25 11.43 -4.03
C ASP A 129 1.04 11.68 -4.82
N VAL A 130 0.91 12.45 -5.90
CA VAL A 130 2.02 12.88 -6.73
C VAL A 130 3.06 13.72 -5.95
N LYS A 131 2.65 14.43 -4.90
CA LYS A 131 3.56 15.25 -4.08
C LYS A 131 4.53 14.35 -3.30
N LEU A 132 4.03 13.24 -2.73
CA LEU A 132 4.88 12.25 -2.07
C LEU A 132 5.86 11.62 -3.07
N THR A 133 5.33 11.19 -4.23
CA THR A 133 6.14 10.65 -5.32
C THR A 133 7.25 11.60 -5.75
N SER A 134 6.91 12.86 -5.99
CA SER A 134 7.88 13.89 -6.42
C SER A 134 8.96 14.14 -5.39
N LYS A 135 8.60 14.17 -4.11
CA LYS A 135 9.55 14.41 -3.02
C LYS A 135 10.63 13.33 -2.96
N PHE A 136 10.27 12.06 -3.11
CA PHE A 136 11.19 10.94 -2.96
C PHE A 136 11.89 10.50 -4.26
N LEU A 137 11.22 10.63 -5.40
CA LEU A 137 11.80 10.23 -6.69
C LEU A 137 12.43 11.39 -7.46
N GLY A 138 12.21 12.65 -7.03
CA GLY A 138 12.63 13.85 -7.74
C GLY A 138 11.87 14.09 -9.05
N ASN A 139 10.80 13.34 -9.30
CA ASN A 139 9.95 13.46 -10.49
C ASN A 139 8.57 12.85 -10.20
N THR A 140 7.61 13.04 -11.14
CA THR A 140 6.23 12.56 -11.02
C THR A 140 6.00 11.17 -11.62
N LYS A 141 7.05 10.44 -12.01
CA LYS A 141 6.93 9.09 -12.61
C LYS A 141 6.77 8.04 -11.52
N GLY A 142 5.60 8.01 -10.90
CA GLY A 142 5.20 7.03 -9.91
C GLY A 142 4.64 5.74 -10.52
N PHE A 143 3.68 5.16 -9.84
CA PHE A 143 3.03 3.94 -10.27
C PHE A 143 2.01 4.17 -11.38
N ASN A 144 1.90 3.23 -12.33
CA ASN A 144 0.88 3.24 -13.37
C ASN A 144 -0.45 2.65 -12.89
N ALA A 145 -0.38 1.71 -11.95
CA ALA A 145 -1.54 1.08 -11.32
C ALA A 145 -1.36 1.02 -9.81
N ILE A 146 -2.42 1.38 -9.08
CA ILE A 146 -2.45 1.34 -7.62
C ILE A 146 -3.70 0.56 -7.21
N LEU A 147 -3.52 -0.52 -6.42
CA LEU A 147 -4.61 -1.38 -5.97
C LEU A 147 -4.55 -1.51 -4.43
N PRO A 148 -5.14 -0.58 -3.68
CA PRO A 148 -5.32 -0.71 -2.24
C PRO A 148 -6.43 -1.71 -1.92
N GLU A 149 -6.14 -2.68 -1.05
CA GLU A 149 -7.11 -3.68 -0.60
C GLU A 149 -7.34 -3.56 0.90
N ALA A 150 -8.60 -3.45 1.35
CA ALA A 150 -9.01 -3.29 2.75
C ALA A 150 -8.17 -2.25 3.52
N ALA A 151 -7.87 -1.13 2.90
CA ALA A 151 -6.96 -0.11 3.43
C ALA A 151 -7.56 0.62 4.65
N GLU A 152 -6.73 1.03 5.60
CA GLU A 152 -7.09 2.06 6.57
C GLU A 152 -6.94 3.44 5.92
N CYS A 153 -8.04 3.97 5.43
CA CYS A 153 -8.05 5.21 4.65
C CYS A 153 -8.23 6.47 5.48
N ARG A 154 -8.61 6.34 6.75
CA ARG A 154 -8.73 7.49 7.65
C ARG A 154 -7.40 8.21 7.80
N MET A 155 -6.33 7.44 7.97
CA MET A 155 -4.96 7.97 8.05
C MET A 155 -4.48 8.62 6.74
N ALA A 156 -5.06 8.25 5.61
CA ALA A 156 -4.75 8.89 4.33
C ALA A 156 -5.26 10.34 4.24
N GLY A 157 -6.16 10.73 5.12
CA GLY A 157 -6.63 12.10 5.28
C GLY A 157 -5.54 13.13 5.63
N PHE A 158 -4.35 12.67 6.02
CA PHE A 158 -3.17 13.54 6.16
C PHE A 158 -2.75 14.26 4.88
N PHE A 159 -3.14 13.74 3.73
CA PHE A 159 -2.96 14.43 2.45
C PHE A 159 -4.26 15.16 2.11
N ALA A 160 -4.31 16.46 2.44
CA ALA A 160 -5.53 17.25 2.32
C ALA A 160 -6.11 17.26 0.89
N GLU A 161 -5.24 17.22 -0.12
CA GLU A 161 -5.62 17.21 -1.53
C GLU A 161 -4.70 16.28 -2.33
N PRO A 162 -4.86 14.95 -2.21
CA PRO A 162 -4.04 14.03 -3.01
C PRO A 162 -4.35 14.20 -4.49
N GLU A 163 -3.31 14.19 -5.29
CA GLU A 163 -3.42 14.34 -6.74
C GLU A 163 -2.77 13.16 -7.45
N LEU A 164 -3.55 12.50 -8.30
CA LEU A 164 -3.09 11.38 -9.11
C LEU A 164 -2.48 11.87 -10.42
N THR A 165 -1.36 11.30 -10.82
CA THR A 165 -0.80 11.62 -12.14
C THR A 165 -1.72 11.13 -13.26
N SER A 166 -1.68 11.78 -14.43
CA SER A 166 -2.48 11.40 -15.61
C SER A 166 -2.22 9.96 -16.08
N ASN A 167 -1.03 9.42 -15.77
CA ASN A 167 -0.62 8.07 -16.17
C ASN A 167 -0.97 6.99 -15.15
N THR A 168 -1.51 7.37 -13.99
CA THR A 168 -1.87 6.44 -12.92
C THR A 168 -3.36 6.08 -12.99
N THR A 169 -3.68 4.83 -12.72
CA THR A 169 -5.06 4.36 -12.49
C THR A 169 -5.10 3.70 -11.12
N MET A 170 -6.14 4.00 -10.35
CA MET A 170 -6.34 3.45 -9.00
C MET A 170 -7.66 2.69 -8.94
N LEU A 171 -7.62 1.49 -8.39
CA LEU A 171 -8.80 0.70 -8.05
C LEU A 171 -8.73 0.35 -6.57
N VAL A 172 -9.59 0.93 -5.76
CA VAL A 172 -9.73 0.57 -4.35
C VAL A 172 -10.69 -0.61 -4.23
N VAL A 173 -10.27 -1.70 -3.59
CA VAL A 173 -11.14 -2.84 -3.28
C VAL A 173 -11.31 -2.94 -1.78
N HIS A 174 -12.56 -3.02 -1.33
CA HIS A 174 -12.85 -3.05 0.11
C HIS A 174 -14.05 -3.92 0.44
N GLY A 175 -14.03 -4.50 1.65
CA GLY A 175 -15.18 -5.24 2.17
C GLY A 175 -16.23 -4.30 2.77
N GLY A 176 -17.49 -4.46 2.37
CA GLY A 176 -18.59 -3.68 2.94
C GLY A 176 -18.95 -4.07 4.38
N ALA A 177 -18.58 -5.29 4.79
CA ALA A 177 -18.74 -5.79 6.15
C ALA A 177 -17.42 -5.77 6.96
N ASP A 178 -16.40 -5.06 6.47
CA ASP A 178 -15.14 -4.87 7.18
C ASP A 178 -15.35 -3.99 8.41
N ASP A 179 -15.17 -4.57 9.59
CA ASP A 179 -15.33 -3.92 10.89
C ASP A 179 -13.97 -3.58 11.55
N TYR A 180 -12.87 -3.87 10.86
CA TYR A 180 -11.52 -3.51 11.30
C TYR A 180 -11.07 -2.20 10.69
N THR A 181 -11.13 -2.07 9.37
CA THR A 181 -10.92 -0.85 8.60
C THR A 181 -12.20 -0.51 7.84
N LEU A 182 -12.80 0.65 8.09
CA LEU A 182 -14.13 0.94 7.56
C LEU A 182 -14.10 1.44 6.12
N ALA A 183 -14.83 0.79 5.23
CA ALA A 183 -14.91 1.12 3.79
C ALA A 183 -15.34 2.58 3.52
N LYS A 184 -16.15 3.18 4.41
CA LYS A 184 -16.63 4.57 4.26
C LYS A 184 -15.49 5.57 4.09
N PHE A 185 -14.42 5.44 4.86
CA PHE A 185 -13.27 6.36 4.80
C PHE A 185 -12.50 6.23 3.48
N CYS A 186 -12.40 5.01 2.95
CA CYS A 186 -11.79 4.81 1.64
C CYS A 186 -12.63 5.44 0.53
N LYS A 187 -13.96 5.34 0.62
CA LYS A 187 -14.87 5.99 -0.32
C LYS A 187 -14.72 7.50 -0.28
N GLU A 188 -14.86 8.10 0.90
CA GLU A 188 -14.73 9.54 1.11
C GLU A 188 -13.38 10.08 0.64
N HIS A 189 -12.30 9.33 0.91
CA HIS A 189 -10.96 9.76 0.48
C HIS A 189 -10.77 9.61 -1.03
N ALA A 190 -11.22 8.50 -1.64
CA ALA A 190 -11.14 8.29 -3.07
C ALA A 190 -11.88 9.39 -3.88
N GLU A 191 -13.00 9.87 -3.35
CA GLU A 191 -13.78 10.97 -3.93
C GLU A 191 -13.04 12.32 -3.90
N ARG A 192 -12.11 12.51 -2.96
CA ARG A 192 -11.31 13.73 -2.84
C ARG A 192 -10.05 13.73 -3.70
N ILE A 193 -9.64 12.59 -4.23
CA ILE A 193 -8.43 12.50 -5.07
C ILE A 193 -8.66 13.28 -6.36
N LYS A 194 -7.86 14.29 -6.60
CA LYS A 194 -7.82 15.00 -7.88
C LYS A 194 -7.24 14.09 -8.96
N ALA A 195 -8.08 13.66 -9.90
CA ALA A 195 -7.69 12.76 -10.98
C ALA A 195 -8.51 13.02 -12.24
N PRO A 196 -7.98 12.68 -13.43
CA PRO A 196 -8.80 12.65 -14.64
C PRO A 196 -9.99 11.70 -14.50
N PRO A 197 -11.10 11.94 -15.18
CA PRO A 197 -12.30 11.10 -15.09
C PRO A 197 -11.99 9.61 -15.32
N GLY A 198 -12.55 8.74 -14.47
CA GLY A 198 -12.41 7.28 -14.55
C GLY A 198 -11.06 6.71 -14.11
N LYS A 199 -10.14 7.55 -13.64
CA LYS A 199 -8.83 7.11 -13.15
C LYS A 199 -8.85 6.56 -11.73
N VAL A 200 -9.80 7.00 -10.92
CA VAL A 200 -10.04 6.46 -9.57
C VAL A 200 -11.36 5.71 -9.58
N LYS A 201 -11.31 4.47 -9.12
CA LYS A 201 -12.48 3.60 -8.97
C LYS A 201 -12.48 3.00 -7.59
N ILE A 202 -13.66 2.76 -7.04
CA ILE A 202 -13.84 2.04 -5.78
C ILE A 202 -14.83 0.90 -5.98
N ASP A 203 -14.48 -0.27 -5.49
CA ASP A 203 -15.27 -1.48 -5.57
C ASP A 203 -15.50 -2.03 -4.15
N ILE A 204 -16.66 -1.73 -3.60
CA ILE A 204 -17.06 -2.21 -2.28
C ILE A 204 -17.81 -3.53 -2.44
N LYS A 205 -17.23 -4.60 -1.93
CA LYS A 205 -17.80 -5.94 -1.95
C LYS A 205 -18.72 -6.16 -0.76
N GLU A 206 -20.02 -6.15 -1.00
CA GLU A 206 -21.01 -6.38 0.04
C GLU A 206 -20.79 -7.72 0.75
N GLY A 207 -20.90 -7.73 2.07
CA GLY A 207 -20.71 -8.93 2.89
C GLY A 207 -19.27 -9.43 3.03
N TRP A 208 -18.29 -8.78 2.42
CA TRP A 208 -16.89 -9.13 2.62
C TRP A 208 -16.34 -8.48 3.90
N TYR A 209 -15.67 -9.30 4.72
CA TYR A 209 -14.96 -8.87 5.94
C TYR A 209 -13.51 -8.50 5.65
N HIS A 210 -12.77 -8.01 6.65
CA HIS A 210 -11.39 -7.54 6.49
C HIS A 210 -10.47 -8.56 5.79
N ALA A 211 -10.52 -9.82 6.19
CA ALA A 211 -9.63 -10.87 5.67
C ALA A 211 -10.35 -11.80 4.68
N TRP A 212 -11.16 -11.26 3.76
CA TRP A 212 -11.92 -12.09 2.79
C TRP A 212 -11.06 -13.06 1.96
N HIS A 213 -9.81 -12.69 1.70
CA HIS A 213 -8.86 -13.48 0.92
C HIS A 213 -8.37 -14.73 1.65
N ALA A 214 -8.51 -14.82 2.98
CA ALA A 214 -8.04 -15.96 3.76
C ALA A 214 -8.88 -17.22 3.57
N GLY A 215 -9.99 -17.15 2.84
CA GLY A 215 -10.86 -18.29 2.54
C GLY A 215 -11.50 -18.96 3.76
N LYS A 216 -11.38 -18.36 4.93
CA LYS A 216 -11.90 -18.87 6.21
C LYS A 216 -13.25 -18.23 6.54
N LYS A 217 -14.04 -18.89 7.41
CA LYS A 217 -15.21 -18.24 8.00
C LYS A 217 -14.78 -16.99 8.76
N PRO A 218 -15.61 -15.94 8.80
CA PRO A 218 -15.33 -14.75 9.59
C PRO A 218 -14.96 -15.11 11.03
N TRP A 219 -13.89 -14.54 11.54
CA TRP A 219 -13.48 -14.66 12.93
C TRP A 219 -13.12 -13.28 13.48
N ARG A 220 -13.20 -13.13 14.80
CA ARG A 220 -12.78 -11.91 15.47
C ARG A 220 -11.49 -12.17 16.24
N GLU A 221 -10.43 -11.45 15.88
CA GLU A 221 -9.18 -11.47 16.62
C GLU A 221 -9.28 -10.51 17.82
N LYS A 222 -9.38 -11.08 19.02
CA LYS A 222 -9.62 -10.29 20.26
C LYS A 222 -8.45 -9.40 20.66
N MET A 223 -7.24 -9.70 20.22
CA MET A 223 -6.03 -8.96 20.56
C MET A 223 -5.65 -7.93 19.48
N ALA A 224 -6.32 -7.93 18.36
CA ALA A 224 -6.05 -6.94 17.32
C ALA A 224 -6.55 -5.56 17.76
N MET A 225 -5.71 -4.55 17.60
CA MET A 225 -6.12 -3.16 17.74
C MET A 225 -7.10 -2.82 16.61
N THR A 226 -8.36 -2.61 16.93
CA THR A 226 -9.35 -2.21 15.94
C THR A 226 -9.34 -0.68 15.78
N LEU A 227 -9.68 -0.22 14.59
CA LEU A 227 -9.79 1.20 14.28
C LEU A 227 -11.27 1.65 14.19
N HIS A 228 -12.19 0.74 14.50
CA HIS A 228 -13.63 0.97 14.41
C HIS A 228 -14.10 2.15 15.27
N ASP A 229 -13.67 2.20 16.52
CA ASP A 229 -14.11 3.18 17.52
C ASP A 229 -13.13 4.35 17.68
N CYS A 230 -12.14 4.46 16.80
CA CYS A 230 -11.23 5.60 16.82
C CYS A 230 -12.01 6.87 16.44
N PRO A 231 -11.83 7.97 17.19
CA PRO A 231 -12.41 9.25 16.80
C PRO A 231 -11.85 9.68 15.44
N ASP A 232 -12.67 10.38 14.67
CA ASP A 232 -12.23 10.99 13.43
C ASP A 232 -11.26 12.13 13.76
N PHE A 233 -10.00 11.94 13.47
CA PHE A 233 -9.01 13.01 13.55
C PHE A 233 -9.00 13.75 12.22
N PHE A 234 -9.63 14.89 12.20
CA PHE A 234 -9.40 15.86 11.13
C PHE A 234 -8.26 16.76 11.61
N VAL A 235 -7.12 16.63 10.97
CA VAL A 235 -6.11 17.70 11.03
C VAL A 235 -6.58 18.72 10.01
N ASP A 236 -7.10 19.84 10.47
CA ASP A 236 -7.31 20.99 9.62
C ASP A 236 -5.96 21.47 9.05
N ASN A 237 -6.01 22.32 8.04
CA ASN A 237 -4.82 22.80 7.37
C ASN A 237 -3.98 23.78 8.20
N GLU A 238 -4.35 24.02 9.45
CA GLU A 238 -3.75 25.01 10.34
C GLU A 238 -2.96 24.38 11.51
N GLY A 239 -3.00 23.04 11.72
CA GLY A 239 -2.36 22.32 12.84
C GLY A 239 -1.11 21.52 12.50
#